data_6d9d0987b83f38798b6cefafdea75edb
#
_entry.id   6d9d0987b83f38798b6cefafdea75edb
#
_cell.length_a   1.000
_cell.length_b   1.000
_cell.length_c   1.000
_cell.angle_alpha   90.00
_cell.angle_beta   90.00
_cell.angle_gamma   90.00
#
_symmetry.space_group_name_H-M   'P 1'
#
loop_
_entity.id
_entity.type
_entity.pdbx_description
1 polymer ?
#
loop_
_entity_poly.entity_id
_entity_poly.type
_entity_poly.pdbx_seq_one_letter_code
_entity_poly.pdbx_strand_id
1 'polypeptide(L)'
;MGSNKPSENRSERGIALFMVIAAMTVLSLLVTEFVYIAQVNQRMAFDGLDQVRALYLAKTGYKISLLRLNAYKQAKATVTDPSFQKQLDQIWSLPLPFPFPKTLPGLTMTQKDAIEKFEKESSLSGSFTATITSDSARFNLNWILPAYVSRASKDKQTPAPPFEREKALKSLQDLLEDLHFRKAQDDPAFADEYRDFNAAELTDNIAAWADATYEKRGRWGSETIPPKKAPFYSIQELHMIPGMDDTLFDVFAPSLTVGPTTSINANTMGASTFHALFRDASNDEIKELLKERDGEEGGNVEGKTYKDPKEFFERVKSKLAAYQTREPEKELSERGIQIVTEERIFRIRVKAQVNQSVRRLEAVVELPEKAGSGNQTNPATGTGRSSDPNTPQPGPGSPQQTGSPSALASGLNVTFMRVF
;
A
#
# COMPACT_ATOMS: atom_id res chain seq x y z
N MET A 1 16.83 94.72 47.24
CA MET A 1 16.34 94.07 45.99
C MET A 1 16.93 92.60 45.94
N GLY A 2 16.17 91.66 46.44
CA GLY A 2 16.56 90.23 46.44
C GLY A 2 16.00 89.59 45.20
N SER A 3 16.88 89.15 44.30
CA SER A 3 16.50 88.31 43.13
C SER A 3 16.20 86.90 43.54
N ASN A 4 14.93 86.54 43.59
CA ASN A 4 14.46 85.14 43.77
C ASN A 4 14.66 84.43 42.40
N LYS A 5 15.73 83.67 42.27
CA LYS A 5 15.85 82.68 41.18
C LYS A 5 14.86 81.48 41.43
N PRO A 6 14.02 81.17 40.47
CA PRO A 6 13.15 80.01 40.63
C PRO A 6 14.01 78.73 40.67
N SER A 7 13.85 77.95 41.72
CA SER A 7 14.45 76.62 41.81
C SER A 7 13.86 75.76 40.70
N GLU A 8 14.63 75.58 39.62
CA GLU A 8 14.26 74.63 38.55
C GLU A 8 14.01 73.24 39.15
N ASN A 9 12.80 72.73 38.95
CA ASN A 9 12.32 71.46 39.46
C ASN A 9 13.13 70.32 38.85
N ARG A 10 14.24 69.93 39.51
CA ARG A 10 15.03 68.74 39.16
C ARG A 10 14.23 67.44 39.22
N SER A 11 13.17 67.36 40.04
CA SER A 11 12.26 66.22 40.14
C SER A 11 11.42 66.01 38.88
N GLU A 12 10.97 67.06 38.19
CA GLU A 12 10.16 66.95 36.96
C GLU A 12 10.96 66.37 35.79
N ARG A 13 12.28 66.72 35.71
CA ARG A 13 13.16 66.13 34.67
C ARG A 13 13.42 64.65 34.90
N GLY A 14 13.49 64.17 36.15
CA GLY A 14 13.59 62.75 36.49
C GLY A 14 12.37 61.93 36.13
N ILE A 15 11.18 62.47 36.37
CA ILE A 15 9.89 61.84 36.02
C ILE A 15 9.74 61.73 34.51
N ALA A 16 10.08 62.80 33.76
CA ALA A 16 10.01 62.76 32.29
C ALA A 16 10.96 61.70 31.70
N LEU A 17 12.20 61.58 32.22
CA LEU A 17 13.14 60.55 31.79
C LEU A 17 12.62 59.16 32.09
N PHE A 18 12.04 58.93 33.26
CA PHE A 18 11.43 57.64 33.64
C PHE A 18 10.28 57.27 32.72
N MET A 19 9.37 58.23 32.37
CA MET A 19 8.29 57.97 31.43
C MET A 19 8.80 57.62 30.03
N VAL A 20 9.85 58.26 29.57
CA VAL A 20 10.45 57.96 28.25
C VAL A 20 11.05 56.54 28.25
N ILE A 21 11.80 56.18 29.31
CA ILE A 21 12.39 54.83 29.42
C ILE A 21 11.26 53.77 29.51
N ALA A 22 10.21 54.00 30.30
CA ALA A 22 9.07 53.12 30.41
C ALA A 22 8.35 52.97 29.08
N ALA A 23 8.13 54.06 28.34
CA ALA A 23 7.53 54.02 27.00
C ALA A 23 8.43 53.28 26.00
N MET A 24 9.74 53.49 26.02
CA MET A 24 10.69 52.76 25.18
C MET A 24 10.73 51.24 25.51
N THR A 25 10.67 50.84 26.75
CA THR A 25 10.62 49.41 27.13
C THR A 25 9.35 48.74 26.69
N VAL A 26 8.18 49.39 26.84
CA VAL A 26 6.91 48.87 26.35
C VAL A 26 6.93 48.76 24.83
N LEU A 27 7.39 49.81 24.13
CA LEU A 27 7.50 49.79 22.68
C LEU A 27 8.44 48.69 22.16
N SER A 28 9.59 48.50 22.84
CA SER A 28 10.55 47.45 22.48
C SER A 28 9.95 46.07 22.68
N LEU A 29 9.17 45.83 23.76
CA LEU A 29 8.44 44.61 23.98
C LEU A 29 7.43 44.33 22.87
N LEU A 30 6.63 45.33 22.48
CA LEU A 30 5.65 45.21 21.39
C LEU A 30 6.31 44.92 20.04
N VAL A 31 7.43 45.58 19.74
CA VAL A 31 8.20 45.31 18.51
C VAL A 31 8.76 43.90 18.52
N THR A 32 9.31 43.45 19.65
CA THR A 32 9.85 42.07 19.77
C THR A 32 8.75 41.03 19.56
N GLU A 33 7.58 41.22 20.17
CA GLU A 33 6.43 40.36 20.00
C GLU A 33 5.95 40.30 18.54
N PHE A 34 5.84 41.46 17.90
CA PHE A 34 5.46 41.57 16.48
C PHE A 34 6.45 40.85 15.55
N VAL A 35 7.76 41.05 15.78
CA VAL A 35 8.81 40.33 15.01
C VAL A 35 8.73 38.83 15.22
N TYR A 36 8.51 38.37 16.46
CA TYR A 36 8.34 36.96 16.75
C TYR A 36 7.13 36.36 16.01
N ILE A 37 5.97 36.98 16.09
CA ILE A 37 4.75 36.54 15.38
C ILE A 37 5.00 36.51 13.85
N ALA A 38 5.65 37.57 13.31
CA ALA A 38 5.96 37.62 11.88
C ALA A 38 6.88 36.46 11.46
N GLN A 39 7.91 36.13 12.26
CA GLN A 39 8.81 35.00 11.98
C GLN A 39 8.09 33.65 12.07
N VAL A 40 7.21 33.46 13.05
CA VAL A 40 6.40 32.24 13.18
C VAL A 40 5.50 32.08 11.98
N ASN A 41 4.77 33.12 11.58
CA ASN A 41 3.90 33.10 10.41
C ASN A 41 4.68 32.82 9.11
N GLN A 42 5.86 33.39 8.95
CA GLN A 42 6.74 33.12 7.82
C GLN A 42 7.16 31.64 7.77
N ARG A 43 7.59 31.07 8.92
CA ARG A 43 7.93 29.62 8.98
C ARG A 43 6.73 28.74 8.63
N MET A 44 5.56 29.02 9.19
CA MET A 44 4.34 28.29 8.87
C MET A 44 3.99 28.35 7.39
N ALA A 45 4.18 29.50 6.73
CA ALA A 45 3.96 29.65 5.30
C ALA A 45 4.94 28.80 4.46
N PHE A 46 6.23 28.79 4.85
CA PHE A 46 7.22 27.92 4.18
C PHE A 46 6.96 26.45 4.41
N ASP A 47 6.60 26.04 5.64
CA ASP A 47 6.25 24.66 5.93
C ASP A 47 5.02 24.19 5.13
N GLY A 48 4.02 25.07 4.98
CA GLY A 48 2.87 24.81 4.11
C GLY A 48 3.26 24.62 2.64
N LEU A 49 4.17 25.45 2.12
CA LEU A 49 4.70 25.32 0.77
C LEU A 49 5.48 24.02 0.57
N ASP A 50 6.31 23.65 1.55
CA ASP A 50 7.11 22.42 1.50
C ASP A 50 6.22 21.17 1.58
N GLN A 51 5.13 21.21 2.33
CA GLN A 51 4.14 20.13 2.35
C GLN A 51 3.49 19.92 0.98
N VAL A 52 3.12 21.01 0.28
CA VAL A 52 2.57 20.95 -1.07
C VAL A 52 3.61 20.42 -2.06
N ARG A 53 4.85 20.88 -1.98
CA ARG A 53 5.96 20.37 -2.82
C ARG A 53 6.20 18.89 -2.59
N ALA A 54 6.24 18.43 -1.32
CA ALA A 54 6.40 17.02 -0.97
C ALA A 54 5.23 16.17 -1.50
N LEU A 55 3.99 16.69 -1.47
CA LEU A 55 2.83 16.02 -2.05
C LEU A 55 2.98 15.82 -3.57
N TYR A 56 3.37 16.87 -4.30
CA TYR A 56 3.57 16.77 -5.75
C TYR A 56 4.74 15.86 -6.10
N LEU A 57 5.80 15.88 -5.30
CA LEU A 57 6.94 14.99 -5.44
C LEU A 57 6.54 13.52 -5.23
N ALA A 58 5.69 13.22 -4.23
CA ALA A 58 5.12 11.89 -4.02
C ALA A 58 4.25 11.45 -5.21
N LYS A 59 3.40 12.35 -5.73
CA LYS A 59 2.61 12.08 -6.95
C LYS A 59 3.48 11.84 -8.18
N THR A 60 4.63 12.50 -8.28
CA THR A 60 5.60 12.27 -9.37
C THR A 60 6.20 10.87 -9.27
N GLY A 61 6.67 10.46 -8.09
CA GLY A 61 7.16 9.10 -7.85
C GLY A 61 6.10 8.02 -8.16
N TYR A 62 4.85 8.28 -7.82
CA TYR A 62 3.73 7.41 -8.18
C TYR A 62 3.52 7.30 -9.69
N LYS A 63 3.51 8.43 -10.43
CA LYS A 63 3.37 8.42 -11.90
C LYS A 63 4.50 7.66 -12.59
N ILE A 64 5.73 7.83 -12.12
CA ILE A 64 6.88 7.08 -12.63
C ILE A 64 6.72 5.58 -12.33
N SER A 65 6.20 5.22 -11.16
CA SER A 65 5.90 3.82 -10.83
C SER A 65 4.84 3.21 -11.75
N LEU A 66 3.78 3.95 -12.09
CA LEU A 66 2.80 3.52 -13.10
C LEU A 66 3.43 3.34 -14.48
N LEU A 67 4.33 4.23 -14.89
CA LEU A 67 5.06 4.09 -16.16
C LEU A 67 5.91 2.81 -16.17
N ARG A 68 6.59 2.49 -15.06
CA ARG A 68 7.36 1.25 -14.91
C ARG A 68 6.47 0.01 -15.03
N LEU A 69 5.28 0.00 -14.39
CA LEU A 69 4.33 -1.10 -14.51
C LEU A 69 3.77 -1.23 -15.92
N ASN A 70 3.55 -0.12 -16.62
CA ASN A 70 3.17 -0.16 -18.04
C ASN A 70 4.29 -0.73 -18.93
N ALA A 71 5.53 -0.34 -18.68
CA ALA A 71 6.69 -0.91 -19.37
C ALA A 71 6.82 -2.43 -19.11
N TYR A 72 6.65 -2.85 -17.85
CA TYR A 72 6.60 -4.26 -17.48
C TYR A 72 5.49 -5.02 -18.22
N LYS A 73 4.27 -4.47 -18.26
CA LYS A 73 3.14 -5.05 -18.99
C LYS A 73 3.44 -5.24 -20.47
N GLN A 74 4.05 -4.24 -21.11
CA GLN A 74 4.43 -4.30 -22.53
C GLN A 74 5.54 -5.33 -22.77
N ALA A 75 6.59 -5.31 -21.94
CA ALA A 75 7.69 -6.28 -22.05
C ALA A 75 7.19 -7.72 -21.87
N LYS A 76 6.32 -7.97 -20.88
CA LYS A 76 5.68 -9.27 -20.63
C LYS A 76 4.79 -9.73 -21.79
N ALA A 77 4.17 -8.82 -22.53
CA ALA A 77 3.39 -9.17 -23.71
C ALA A 77 4.25 -9.64 -24.88
N THR A 78 5.51 -9.20 -24.93
CA THR A 78 6.44 -9.47 -26.05
C THR A 78 7.37 -10.67 -25.75
N VAL A 79 7.77 -10.84 -24.48
CA VAL A 79 8.68 -11.90 -24.05
C VAL A 79 7.86 -13.10 -23.59
N THR A 80 7.94 -14.20 -24.32
CA THR A 80 7.22 -15.45 -24.02
C THR A 80 8.07 -16.48 -23.30
N ASP A 81 9.40 -16.30 -23.27
CA ASP A 81 10.30 -17.24 -22.63
C ASP A 81 10.34 -17.04 -21.11
N PRO A 82 9.97 -18.07 -20.31
CA PRO A 82 9.96 -18.00 -18.85
C PRO A 82 11.32 -17.69 -18.21
N SER A 83 12.44 -17.99 -18.90
CA SER A 83 13.78 -17.73 -18.39
C SER A 83 14.07 -16.23 -18.17
N PHE A 84 13.39 -15.36 -18.91
CA PHE A 84 13.49 -13.91 -18.76
C PHE A 84 12.56 -13.32 -17.70
N GLN A 85 11.68 -14.12 -17.07
CA GLN A 85 10.70 -13.59 -16.11
C GLN A 85 11.37 -12.85 -14.93
N LYS A 86 12.43 -13.44 -14.36
CA LYS A 86 13.19 -12.79 -13.26
C LYS A 86 13.79 -11.45 -13.68
N GLN A 87 14.25 -11.33 -14.91
CA GLN A 87 14.81 -10.08 -15.45
C GLN A 87 13.70 -9.04 -15.69
N LEU A 88 12.53 -9.48 -16.17
CA LEU A 88 11.37 -8.61 -16.31
C LEU A 88 10.91 -8.08 -14.96
N ASP A 89 10.92 -8.90 -13.91
CA ASP A 89 10.50 -8.50 -12.58
C ASP A 89 11.42 -7.42 -11.98
N GLN A 90 12.66 -7.31 -12.43
CA GLN A 90 13.56 -6.21 -12.05
C GLN A 90 13.04 -4.84 -12.51
N ILE A 91 12.23 -4.78 -13.58
CA ILE A 91 11.67 -3.52 -14.08
C ILE A 91 10.84 -2.83 -12.99
N TRP A 92 10.12 -3.61 -12.19
CA TRP A 92 9.26 -3.05 -11.14
C TRP A 92 9.80 -3.23 -9.73
N SER A 93 10.53 -4.31 -9.42
CA SER A 93 10.93 -4.68 -8.05
C SER A 93 12.00 -3.78 -7.45
N LEU A 94 12.90 -3.21 -8.28
CA LEU A 94 13.95 -2.34 -7.77
C LEU A 94 13.40 -1.02 -7.23
N PRO A 95 13.82 -0.58 -6.02
CA PRO A 95 13.48 0.73 -5.51
C PRO A 95 13.97 1.84 -6.44
N LEU A 96 13.16 2.87 -6.64
CA LEU A 96 13.50 4.03 -7.45
C LEU A 96 13.69 5.26 -6.55
N PRO A 97 14.92 5.66 -6.24
CA PRO A 97 15.19 6.90 -5.55
C PRO A 97 15.23 8.08 -6.52
N PHE A 98 14.87 9.26 -6.03
CA PHE A 98 15.12 10.55 -6.67
C PHE A 98 15.83 11.46 -5.64
N PRO A 99 16.89 12.18 -5.98
CA PRO A 99 17.59 12.21 -7.27
C PRO A 99 18.08 10.84 -7.74
N PHE A 100 18.11 10.64 -9.05
CA PHE A 100 18.52 9.35 -9.61
C PHE A 100 20.01 9.09 -9.39
N PRO A 101 20.40 7.88 -8.97
CA PRO A 101 21.82 7.56 -8.79
C PRO A 101 22.56 7.62 -10.13
N LYS A 102 23.58 8.50 -10.21
CA LYS A 102 24.40 8.69 -11.43
C LYS A 102 25.29 7.50 -11.76
N THR A 103 25.43 6.57 -10.82
CA THR A 103 26.34 5.41 -10.90
C THR A 103 25.62 4.09 -11.17
N LEU A 104 24.41 4.10 -11.71
CA LEU A 104 23.72 2.85 -12.07
C LEU A 104 24.53 2.11 -13.17
N PRO A 105 24.93 0.85 -12.92
CA PRO A 105 25.61 0.05 -13.93
C PRO A 105 24.70 -0.19 -15.13
N GLY A 106 25.24 -0.12 -16.34
CA GLY A 106 24.49 -0.37 -17.59
C GLY A 106 23.86 0.87 -18.23
N LEU A 107 23.94 2.08 -17.62
CA LEU A 107 23.49 3.30 -18.28
C LEU A 107 24.50 3.79 -19.32
N THR A 108 24.02 4.05 -20.53
CA THR A 108 24.78 4.72 -21.58
C THR A 108 25.01 6.20 -21.25
N MET A 109 26.00 6.84 -21.86
CA MET A 109 26.25 8.29 -21.68
C MET A 109 25.01 9.12 -22.03
N THR A 110 24.35 8.79 -23.13
CA THR A 110 23.12 9.48 -23.57
C THR A 110 21.98 9.38 -22.52
N GLN A 111 21.86 8.24 -21.84
CA GLN A 111 20.86 8.06 -20.78
C GLN A 111 21.23 8.86 -19.53
N LYS A 112 22.51 8.94 -19.18
CA LYS A 112 22.99 9.78 -18.06
C LYS A 112 22.73 11.26 -18.32
N ASP A 113 23.01 11.73 -19.54
CA ASP A 113 22.76 13.10 -19.95
C ASP A 113 21.25 13.43 -19.92
N ALA A 114 20.40 12.50 -20.35
CA ALA A 114 18.95 12.65 -20.28
C ALA A 114 18.44 12.73 -18.84
N ILE A 115 18.99 11.95 -17.93
CA ILE A 115 18.66 11.99 -16.49
C ILE A 115 19.08 13.34 -15.90
N GLU A 116 20.30 13.79 -16.18
CA GLU A 116 20.80 15.08 -15.67
C GLU A 116 20.00 16.26 -16.21
N LYS A 117 19.63 16.21 -17.49
CA LYS A 117 18.76 17.19 -18.10
C LYS A 117 17.39 17.22 -17.44
N PHE A 118 16.78 16.05 -17.21
CA PHE A 118 15.51 15.93 -16.50
C PHE A 118 15.58 16.50 -15.07
N GLU A 119 16.65 16.16 -14.32
CA GLU A 119 16.84 16.69 -12.96
C GLU A 119 16.94 18.23 -12.94
N LYS A 120 17.67 18.82 -13.90
CA LYS A 120 17.80 20.28 -14.00
C LYS A 120 16.53 20.97 -14.47
N GLU A 121 15.82 20.39 -15.43
CA GLU A 121 14.61 20.98 -16.02
C GLU A 121 13.35 20.77 -15.18
N SER A 122 13.31 19.70 -14.38
CA SER A 122 12.12 19.33 -13.60
C SER A 122 11.80 20.32 -12.47
N SER A 123 12.74 21.18 -12.06
CA SER A 123 12.60 22.08 -10.91
C SER A 123 12.11 21.38 -9.62
N LEU A 124 12.26 20.05 -9.54
CA LEU A 124 11.87 19.27 -8.39
C LEU A 124 12.87 19.48 -7.25
N SER A 125 12.42 20.08 -6.16
CA SER A 125 13.21 20.21 -4.93
C SER A 125 12.85 19.10 -3.94
N GLY A 126 13.86 18.45 -3.36
CA GLY A 126 13.67 17.38 -2.38
C GLY A 126 14.03 16.00 -2.93
N SER A 127 13.59 14.97 -2.23
CA SER A 127 13.88 13.58 -2.57
C SER A 127 12.62 12.72 -2.46
N PHE A 128 12.56 11.63 -3.23
CA PHE A 128 11.59 10.57 -3.00
C PHE A 128 12.21 9.19 -3.20
N THR A 129 11.60 8.19 -2.58
CA THR A 129 11.86 6.79 -2.86
C THR A 129 10.53 6.12 -3.20
N ALA A 130 10.46 5.55 -4.39
CA ALA A 130 9.31 4.78 -4.84
C ALA A 130 9.65 3.29 -4.84
N THR A 131 8.86 2.49 -4.14
CA THR A 131 8.95 1.03 -4.10
C THR A 131 7.68 0.43 -4.62
N ILE A 132 7.81 -0.62 -5.43
CA ILE A 132 6.70 -1.42 -5.91
C ILE A 132 6.91 -2.82 -5.34
N THR A 133 5.89 -3.37 -4.72
CA THR A 133 5.91 -4.73 -4.16
C THR A 133 4.73 -5.54 -4.68
N SER A 134 4.89 -6.85 -4.75
CA SER A 134 3.76 -7.76 -4.99
C SER A 134 2.74 -7.65 -3.84
N ASP A 135 1.46 -7.59 -4.19
CA ASP A 135 0.36 -7.69 -3.23
C ASP A 135 -0.38 -9.04 -3.36
N SER A 136 -0.13 -9.79 -4.44
CA SER A 136 -0.72 -11.12 -4.66
C SER A 136 -0.08 -12.23 -3.82
N ALA A 137 1.01 -11.93 -3.11
CA ALA A 137 1.67 -12.88 -2.20
C ALA A 137 0.99 -12.98 -0.84
N ARG A 138 0.03 -12.10 -0.56
CA ARG A 138 -0.57 -11.90 0.77
C ARG A 138 -1.96 -12.47 0.86
N PHE A 139 -2.33 -12.88 2.07
CA PHE A 139 -3.68 -13.34 2.36
C PHE A 139 -4.66 -12.16 2.44
N ASN A 140 -5.73 -12.21 1.66
CA ASN A 140 -6.73 -11.14 1.67
C ASN A 140 -7.77 -11.38 2.77
N LEU A 141 -7.86 -10.45 3.72
CA LEU A 141 -8.83 -10.50 4.81
C LEU A 141 -10.29 -10.56 4.33
N ASN A 142 -10.58 -9.98 3.16
CA ASN A 142 -11.94 -9.99 2.60
C ASN A 142 -12.36 -11.33 1.96
N TRP A 143 -11.48 -12.32 1.87
CA TRP A 143 -11.85 -13.66 1.36
C TRP A 143 -12.81 -14.40 2.27
N ILE A 144 -12.91 -14.03 3.54
CA ILE A 144 -13.92 -14.56 4.46
C ILE A 144 -15.35 -14.15 4.09
N LEU A 145 -15.52 -13.23 3.13
CA LEU A 145 -16.81 -12.69 2.72
C LEU A 145 -17.32 -13.35 1.43
N PRO A 146 -18.54 -13.93 1.42
CA PRO A 146 -19.11 -14.55 0.23
C PRO A 146 -19.17 -13.65 -0.99
N ALA A 147 -19.41 -12.36 -0.79
CA ALA A 147 -19.49 -11.37 -1.87
C ALA A 147 -18.18 -11.18 -2.65
N TYR A 148 -17.03 -11.43 -2.03
CA TYR A 148 -15.72 -11.31 -2.68
C TYR A 148 -15.44 -12.49 -3.60
N VAL A 149 -15.78 -13.70 -3.17
CA VAL A 149 -15.60 -14.93 -3.96
C VAL A 149 -16.52 -14.93 -5.18
N SER A 150 -17.75 -14.50 -5.01
CA SER A 150 -18.74 -14.42 -6.09
C SER A 150 -18.33 -13.51 -7.26
N ARG A 151 -17.53 -12.46 -6.99
CA ARG A 151 -17.02 -11.54 -8.04
C ARG A 151 -15.92 -12.17 -8.90
N ALA A 152 -15.09 -13.03 -8.35
CA ALA A 152 -14.02 -13.71 -9.07
C ALA A 152 -14.55 -14.74 -10.08
N SER A 153 -15.72 -15.29 -9.80
CA SER A 153 -16.37 -16.35 -10.60
C SER A 153 -17.10 -15.84 -11.84
N LYS A 154 -17.39 -14.54 -11.95
CA LYS A 154 -18.24 -14.00 -13.05
C LYS A 154 -17.63 -14.07 -14.43
N ASP A 155 -16.33 -14.29 -14.55
CA ASP A 155 -15.62 -14.26 -15.85
C ASP A 155 -15.31 -15.65 -16.43
N LYS A 156 -15.79 -16.74 -15.83
CA LYS A 156 -15.50 -18.09 -16.37
C LYS A 156 -16.76 -18.93 -16.54
N GLN A 157 -16.82 -19.60 -17.67
CA GLN A 157 -17.89 -20.52 -18.08
C GLN A 157 -18.06 -21.77 -17.18
N THR A 158 -17.26 -21.93 -16.14
CA THR A 158 -17.37 -23.01 -15.18
C THR A 158 -17.97 -22.48 -13.88
N PRO A 159 -19.04 -23.09 -13.33
CA PRO A 159 -19.58 -22.69 -12.05
C PRO A 159 -18.49 -22.87 -10.97
N ALA A 160 -18.19 -21.76 -10.25
CA ALA A 160 -17.28 -21.84 -9.12
C ALA A 160 -17.87 -22.81 -8.09
N PRO A 161 -17.01 -23.60 -7.39
CA PRO A 161 -17.46 -24.44 -6.29
C PRO A 161 -18.13 -23.58 -5.21
N PRO A 162 -19.07 -24.13 -4.45
CA PRO A 162 -19.72 -23.41 -3.38
C PRO A 162 -18.68 -22.90 -2.37
N PHE A 163 -18.78 -21.63 -2.02
CA PHE A 163 -17.90 -21.01 -1.04
C PHE A 163 -18.20 -21.57 0.36
N GLU A 164 -17.18 -22.11 1.01
CA GLU A 164 -17.26 -22.60 2.38
C GLU A 164 -16.56 -21.62 3.33
N ARG A 165 -17.35 -20.74 3.95
CA ARG A 165 -16.86 -19.72 4.91
C ARG A 165 -15.98 -20.32 6.00
N GLU A 166 -16.36 -21.45 6.58
CA GLU A 166 -15.61 -22.07 7.66
C GLU A 166 -14.20 -22.48 7.23
N LYS A 167 -14.04 -22.96 6.00
CA LYS A 167 -12.72 -23.27 5.43
C LYS A 167 -11.87 -22.02 5.23
N ALA A 168 -12.48 -20.90 4.77
CA ALA A 168 -11.78 -19.63 4.61
C ALA A 168 -11.32 -19.06 5.97
N LEU A 169 -12.20 -19.08 6.98
CA LEU A 169 -11.86 -18.68 8.35
C LEU A 169 -10.75 -19.55 8.93
N LYS A 170 -10.81 -20.86 8.71
CA LYS A 170 -9.76 -21.77 9.15
C LYS A 170 -8.40 -21.46 8.50
N SER A 171 -8.38 -21.11 7.22
CA SER A 171 -7.15 -20.70 6.55
C SER A 171 -6.56 -19.42 7.14
N LEU A 172 -7.40 -18.45 7.52
CA LEU A 172 -6.95 -17.25 8.21
C LEU A 172 -6.42 -17.58 9.62
N GLN A 173 -7.14 -18.40 10.38
CA GLN A 173 -6.68 -18.86 11.70
C GLN A 173 -5.32 -19.54 11.62
N ASP A 174 -5.13 -20.48 10.68
CA ASP A 174 -3.88 -21.21 10.50
C ASP A 174 -2.72 -20.25 10.13
N LEU A 175 -2.99 -19.20 9.33
CA LEU A 175 -2.00 -18.16 9.04
C LEU A 175 -1.58 -17.38 10.30
N LEU A 176 -2.54 -16.94 11.10
CA LEU A 176 -2.25 -16.19 12.32
C LEU A 176 -1.51 -17.06 13.36
N GLU A 177 -1.89 -18.33 13.51
CA GLU A 177 -1.20 -19.31 14.36
C GLU A 177 0.26 -19.49 13.91
N ASP A 178 0.52 -19.70 12.61
CA ASP A 178 1.88 -19.89 12.07
C ASP A 178 2.75 -18.65 12.26
N LEU A 179 2.22 -17.47 11.97
CA LEU A 179 2.95 -16.20 12.15
C LEU A 179 3.31 -15.96 13.62
N HIS A 180 2.35 -16.18 14.53
CA HIS A 180 2.58 -16.08 15.96
C HIS A 180 3.64 -17.09 16.43
N PHE A 181 3.51 -18.35 16.03
CA PHE A 181 4.45 -19.41 16.41
C PHE A 181 5.88 -19.11 15.97
N ARG A 182 6.08 -18.66 14.73
CA ARG A 182 7.41 -18.29 14.21
C ARG A 182 7.99 -17.11 14.98
N LYS A 183 7.21 -16.07 15.22
CA LYS A 183 7.66 -14.93 16.00
C LYS A 183 8.03 -15.33 17.42
N ALA A 184 7.25 -16.21 18.05
CA ALA A 184 7.54 -16.73 19.40
C ALA A 184 8.81 -17.60 19.46
N GLN A 185 9.16 -18.30 18.37
CA GLN A 185 10.42 -19.04 18.29
C GLN A 185 11.63 -18.11 18.21
N ASP A 186 11.50 -17.00 17.49
CA ASP A 186 12.60 -16.05 17.25
C ASP A 186 12.77 -15.04 18.41
N ASP A 187 11.71 -14.81 19.19
CA ASP A 187 11.66 -13.78 20.23
C ASP A 187 11.04 -14.33 21.54
N PRO A 188 11.88 -14.73 22.52
CA PRO A 188 11.38 -15.25 23.81
C PRO A 188 10.55 -14.26 24.62
N ALA A 189 10.81 -12.94 24.51
CA ALA A 189 10.01 -11.92 25.20
C ALA A 189 8.60 -11.85 24.63
N PHE A 190 8.47 -11.90 23.30
CA PHE A 190 7.19 -12.02 22.63
C PHE A 190 6.44 -13.32 23.01
N ALA A 191 7.16 -14.44 23.08
CA ALA A 191 6.58 -15.73 23.47
C ALA A 191 5.98 -15.70 24.89
N ASP A 192 6.64 -15.01 25.82
CA ASP A 192 6.16 -14.87 27.20
C ASP A 192 4.96 -13.90 27.29
N GLU A 193 4.99 -12.78 26.57
CA GLU A 193 3.95 -11.76 26.57
C GLU A 193 2.65 -12.28 25.91
N TYR A 194 2.76 -13.01 24.80
CA TYR A 194 1.63 -13.52 24.02
C TYR A 194 1.39 -15.01 24.20
N ARG A 195 1.74 -15.57 25.37
CA ARG A 195 1.55 -17.00 25.69
C ARG A 195 0.09 -17.45 25.55
N ASP A 196 -0.85 -16.58 25.93
CA ASP A 196 -2.29 -16.86 25.92
C ASP A 196 -2.96 -16.40 24.62
N PHE A 197 -2.18 -16.11 23.56
CA PHE A 197 -2.73 -15.71 22.28
C PHE A 197 -3.66 -16.78 21.70
N ASN A 198 -4.87 -16.36 21.29
CA ASN A 198 -5.89 -17.23 20.74
C ASN A 198 -6.24 -16.78 19.31
N ALA A 199 -5.65 -17.43 18.31
CA ALA A 199 -5.90 -17.14 16.91
C ALA A 199 -7.36 -17.39 16.48
N ALA A 200 -8.04 -18.37 17.09
CA ALA A 200 -9.45 -18.65 16.80
C ALA A 200 -10.34 -17.48 17.25
N GLU A 201 -10.10 -16.94 18.44
CA GLU A 201 -10.84 -15.77 18.94
C GLU A 201 -10.59 -14.53 18.11
N LEU A 202 -9.34 -14.27 17.73
CA LEU A 202 -9.00 -13.15 16.85
C LEU A 202 -9.65 -13.31 15.47
N THR A 203 -9.66 -14.51 14.91
CA THR A 203 -10.33 -14.81 13.63
C THR A 203 -11.84 -14.58 13.72
N ASP A 204 -12.48 -15.01 14.81
CA ASP A 204 -13.89 -14.74 15.07
C ASP A 204 -14.19 -13.24 15.18
N ASN A 205 -13.29 -12.45 15.80
CA ASN A 205 -13.39 -11.01 15.87
C ASN A 205 -13.25 -10.36 14.50
N ILE A 206 -12.30 -10.81 13.68
CA ILE A 206 -12.11 -10.35 12.30
C ILE A 206 -13.36 -10.63 11.46
N ALA A 207 -13.94 -11.82 11.58
CA ALA A 207 -15.17 -12.19 10.89
C ALA A 207 -16.36 -11.34 11.33
N ALA A 208 -16.53 -11.15 12.64
CA ALA A 208 -17.59 -10.31 13.20
C ALA A 208 -17.47 -8.84 12.79
N TRP A 209 -16.24 -8.34 12.60
CA TRP A 209 -15.99 -6.99 12.10
C TRP A 209 -16.45 -6.83 10.65
N ALA A 210 -16.11 -7.78 9.78
CA ALA A 210 -16.26 -7.66 8.34
C ALA A 210 -17.61 -8.13 7.79
N ASP A 211 -18.22 -9.15 8.42
CA ASP A 211 -19.42 -9.82 7.90
C ASP A 211 -20.67 -9.50 8.72
N ALA A 212 -21.64 -8.88 8.07
CA ALA A 212 -22.92 -8.56 8.69
C ALA A 212 -23.74 -9.80 9.10
N THR A 213 -23.50 -10.94 8.43
CA THR A 213 -24.23 -12.20 8.67
C THR A 213 -23.49 -13.15 9.61
N TYR A 214 -22.30 -12.77 10.09
CA TYR A 214 -21.53 -13.58 11.02
C TYR A 214 -21.97 -13.36 12.45
N GLU A 215 -22.43 -14.42 13.09
CA GLU A 215 -22.74 -14.41 14.52
C GLU A 215 -21.50 -14.95 15.27
N LYS A 216 -20.85 -14.02 16.00
CA LYS A 216 -19.67 -14.38 16.78
C LYS A 216 -20.01 -15.36 17.90
N ARG A 217 -19.17 -16.38 18.05
CA ARG A 217 -19.20 -17.30 19.20
C ARG A 217 -18.61 -16.57 20.43
N GLY A 218 -19.42 -15.94 21.21
CA GLY A 218 -19.01 -15.20 22.39
C GLY A 218 -19.23 -13.69 22.31
N ARG A 219 -18.81 -12.98 23.38
CA ARG A 219 -19.00 -11.52 23.48
C ARG A 219 -17.97 -10.77 22.64
N TRP A 220 -18.40 -9.72 21.95
CA TRP A 220 -17.50 -8.74 21.37
C TRP A 220 -16.70 -8.04 22.49
N GLY A 221 -15.36 -8.03 22.39
CA GLY A 221 -14.46 -7.60 23.48
C GLY A 221 -14.40 -6.08 23.70
N SER A 222 -15.14 -5.27 22.92
CA SER A 222 -15.19 -3.81 23.09
C SER A 222 -16.63 -3.32 23.20
N GLU A 223 -16.91 -2.53 24.25
CA GLU A 223 -18.19 -1.84 24.40
C GLU A 223 -18.19 -0.48 23.68
N THR A 224 -17.00 0.08 23.45
CA THR A 224 -16.82 1.43 22.89
C THR A 224 -16.83 1.42 21.36
N ILE A 225 -16.33 0.36 20.74
CA ILE A 225 -16.20 0.25 19.28
C ILE A 225 -17.06 -0.94 18.82
N PRO A 226 -18.25 -0.70 18.27
CA PRO A 226 -19.07 -1.77 17.71
C PRO A 226 -18.44 -2.32 16.41
N PRO A 227 -18.70 -3.59 16.04
CA PRO A 227 -18.21 -4.15 14.80
C PRO A 227 -18.79 -3.41 13.60
N LYS A 228 -17.95 -3.12 12.60
CA LYS A 228 -18.30 -2.36 11.40
C LYS A 228 -19.33 -3.05 10.49
N LYS A 229 -19.36 -4.38 10.48
CA LYS A 229 -20.26 -5.21 9.64
C LYS A 229 -20.13 -4.93 8.13
N ALA A 230 -18.92 -4.61 7.66
CA ALA A 230 -18.63 -4.29 6.27
C ALA A 230 -17.20 -4.70 5.90
N PRO A 231 -16.90 -4.96 4.62
CA PRO A 231 -15.56 -5.34 4.17
C PRO A 231 -14.46 -4.39 4.64
N PHE A 232 -13.26 -4.92 4.82
CA PHE A 232 -12.08 -4.11 5.14
C PHE A 232 -11.74 -3.18 3.98
N TYR A 233 -11.52 -1.91 4.26
CA TYR A 233 -10.98 -0.92 3.32
C TYR A 233 -9.49 -0.66 3.55
N SER A 234 -9.02 -0.91 4.77
CA SER A 234 -7.64 -0.70 5.16
C SER A 234 -7.19 -1.77 6.15
N ILE A 235 -5.93 -2.20 6.02
CA ILE A 235 -5.31 -3.13 6.97
C ILE A 235 -5.26 -2.53 8.39
N GLN A 236 -5.21 -1.20 8.52
CA GLN A 236 -5.20 -0.50 9.81
C GLN A 236 -6.50 -0.68 10.60
N GLU A 237 -7.58 -1.12 9.97
CA GLU A 237 -8.81 -1.45 10.69
C GLU A 237 -8.62 -2.60 11.70
N LEU A 238 -7.56 -3.39 11.54
CA LEU A 238 -7.21 -4.43 12.52
C LEU A 238 -6.99 -3.86 13.92
N HIS A 239 -6.47 -2.64 14.07
CA HIS A 239 -6.32 -1.98 15.38
C HIS A 239 -7.65 -1.70 16.09
N MET A 240 -8.77 -1.74 15.37
CA MET A 240 -10.10 -1.58 15.96
C MET A 240 -10.68 -2.91 16.47
N ILE A 241 -10.02 -4.01 16.21
CA ILE A 241 -10.50 -5.35 16.52
C ILE A 241 -9.98 -5.79 17.90
N PRO A 242 -10.85 -6.21 18.82
CA PRO A 242 -10.42 -6.74 20.10
C PRO A 242 -9.45 -7.90 19.96
N GLY A 243 -8.39 -7.89 20.76
CA GLY A 243 -7.32 -8.88 20.70
C GLY A 243 -6.20 -8.55 19.70
N MET A 244 -6.28 -7.40 19.00
CA MET A 244 -5.22 -6.88 18.16
C MET A 244 -4.58 -5.66 18.83
N ASP A 245 -3.28 -5.70 19.04
CA ASP A 245 -2.47 -4.58 19.47
C ASP A 245 -1.40 -4.21 18.42
N ASP A 246 -0.59 -3.22 18.70
CA ASP A 246 0.44 -2.74 17.76
C ASP A 246 1.50 -3.80 17.48
N THR A 247 1.88 -4.61 18.48
CA THR A 247 2.89 -5.66 18.33
C THR A 247 2.39 -6.80 17.46
N LEU A 248 1.19 -7.30 17.71
CA LEU A 248 0.54 -8.33 16.89
C LEU A 248 0.26 -7.81 15.48
N PHE A 249 -0.13 -6.54 15.36
CA PHE A 249 -0.32 -5.90 14.05
C PHE A 249 0.98 -5.91 13.23
N ASP A 250 2.11 -5.55 13.82
CA ASP A 250 3.40 -5.54 13.13
C ASP A 250 3.84 -6.94 12.69
N VAL A 251 3.45 -7.98 13.42
CA VAL A 251 3.70 -9.39 13.06
C VAL A 251 2.80 -9.84 11.90
N PHE A 252 1.52 -9.50 11.92
CA PHE A 252 0.53 -10.04 10.97
C PHE A 252 0.37 -9.22 9.69
N ALA A 253 0.42 -7.88 9.77
CA ALA A 253 0.16 -6.98 8.65
C ALA A 253 1.04 -7.22 7.41
N PRO A 254 2.33 -7.61 7.51
CA PRO A 254 3.14 -7.92 6.34
C PRO A 254 2.60 -9.06 5.48
N SER A 255 1.90 -10.04 6.07
CA SER A 255 1.32 -11.22 5.40
C SER A 255 -0.13 -11.02 4.96
N LEU A 256 -0.76 -9.90 5.33
CA LEU A 256 -2.16 -9.62 5.09
C LEU A 256 -2.37 -8.50 4.08
N THR A 257 -3.49 -8.55 3.35
CA THR A 257 -3.95 -7.48 2.46
C THR A 257 -5.47 -7.34 2.52
N VAL A 258 -5.97 -6.22 2.04
CA VAL A 258 -7.40 -5.94 1.86
C VAL A 258 -7.73 -5.60 0.40
N GLY A 259 -6.74 -5.79 -0.50
CA GLY A 259 -6.86 -5.49 -1.91
C GLY A 259 -7.95 -6.32 -2.63
N PRO A 260 -8.23 -6.03 -3.88
CA PRO A 260 -9.29 -6.70 -4.65
C PRO A 260 -8.90 -8.12 -5.10
N THR A 261 -7.77 -8.64 -4.65
CA THR A 261 -7.26 -9.94 -5.11
C THR A 261 -8.06 -11.11 -4.55
N THR A 262 -8.36 -12.05 -5.43
CA THR A 262 -8.93 -13.35 -5.10
C THR A 262 -7.94 -14.50 -5.35
N SER A 263 -6.69 -14.16 -5.66
CA SER A 263 -5.66 -15.12 -6.02
C SER A 263 -4.36 -14.89 -5.27
N ILE A 264 -3.63 -15.98 -4.98
CA ILE A 264 -2.29 -15.95 -4.42
C ILE A 264 -1.30 -16.36 -5.49
N ASN A 265 -0.21 -15.61 -5.60
CA ASN A 265 0.85 -15.93 -6.54
C ASN A 265 1.82 -16.96 -5.93
N ALA A 266 1.86 -18.16 -6.51
CA ALA A 266 2.73 -19.25 -6.08
C ALA A 266 4.22 -18.89 -6.15
N ASN A 267 4.60 -18.01 -7.08
CA ASN A 267 5.99 -17.61 -7.27
C ASN A 267 6.49 -16.55 -6.29
N THR A 268 5.57 -15.89 -5.55
CA THR A 268 5.93 -14.80 -4.62
C THR A 268 5.43 -15.00 -3.20
N MET A 269 4.56 -16.01 -2.94
CA MET A 269 4.08 -16.28 -1.59
C MET A 269 5.20 -16.73 -0.66
N GLY A 270 5.15 -16.26 0.59
CA GLY A 270 6.10 -16.62 1.64
C GLY A 270 5.75 -17.94 2.35
N ALA A 271 6.65 -18.42 3.19
CA ALA A 271 6.49 -19.67 3.94
C ALA A 271 5.22 -19.70 4.79
N SER A 272 4.89 -18.64 5.50
CA SER A 272 3.69 -18.58 6.34
C SER A 272 2.40 -18.67 5.54
N THR A 273 2.34 -17.98 4.38
CA THR A 273 1.20 -18.12 3.47
C THR A 273 1.09 -19.55 2.95
N PHE A 274 2.24 -20.17 2.63
CA PHE A 274 2.27 -21.57 2.18
C PHE A 274 1.73 -22.53 3.24
N HIS A 275 2.16 -22.37 4.51
CA HIS A 275 1.65 -23.17 5.64
C HIS A 275 0.14 -22.99 5.86
N ALA A 276 -0.37 -21.77 5.76
CA ALA A 276 -1.79 -21.50 5.87
C ALA A 276 -2.63 -22.19 4.78
N LEU A 277 -2.05 -22.37 3.59
CA LEU A 277 -2.70 -23.06 2.47
C LEU A 277 -2.58 -24.59 2.58
N PHE A 278 -1.41 -25.10 3.01
CA PHE A 278 -1.04 -26.51 3.04
C PHE A 278 -0.66 -26.93 4.45
N ARG A 279 -1.63 -26.91 5.35
CA ARG A 279 -1.46 -27.10 6.79
C ARG A 279 -0.78 -28.41 7.18
N ASP A 280 -1.08 -29.50 6.45
CA ASP A 280 -0.57 -30.85 6.76
C ASP A 280 0.86 -31.07 6.21
N ALA A 281 1.45 -30.06 5.56
CA ALA A 281 2.84 -30.10 5.11
C ALA A 281 3.80 -29.78 6.26
N SER A 282 4.90 -30.50 6.33
CA SER A 282 5.95 -30.21 7.32
C SER A 282 6.75 -28.95 6.95
N ASN A 283 7.36 -28.34 7.96
CA ASN A 283 8.25 -27.17 7.77
C ASN A 283 9.37 -27.45 6.78
N ASP A 284 9.96 -28.66 6.84
CA ASP A 284 11.09 -29.04 5.99
C ASP A 284 10.66 -29.21 4.53
N GLU A 285 9.50 -29.86 4.29
CA GLU A 285 8.95 -30.00 2.94
C GLU A 285 8.68 -28.64 2.28
N ILE A 286 8.07 -27.70 3.03
CA ILE A 286 7.81 -26.36 2.53
C ILE A 286 9.10 -25.61 2.27
N LYS A 287 10.08 -25.69 3.17
CA LYS A 287 11.39 -25.06 3.04
C LYS A 287 12.14 -25.56 1.82
N GLU A 288 12.10 -26.89 1.56
CA GLU A 288 12.70 -27.49 0.37
C GLU A 288 12.02 -26.99 -0.92
N LEU A 289 10.68 -26.92 -0.93
CA LEU A 289 9.92 -26.47 -2.08
C LEU A 289 10.16 -24.98 -2.38
N LEU A 290 10.26 -24.13 -1.35
CA LEU A 290 10.61 -22.72 -1.48
C LEU A 290 12.06 -22.54 -1.95
N LYS A 291 13.00 -23.36 -1.46
CA LYS A 291 14.38 -23.37 -1.90
C LYS A 291 14.52 -23.75 -3.40
N GLU A 292 13.75 -24.73 -3.85
CA GLU A 292 13.70 -25.11 -5.26
C GLU A 292 13.15 -23.96 -6.14
N ARG A 293 12.13 -23.24 -5.64
CA ARG A 293 11.55 -22.10 -6.35
C ARG A 293 12.48 -20.89 -6.41
N ASP A 294 13.05 -20.51 -5.26
CA ASP A 294 13.79 -19.24 -5.12
C ASP A 294 15.27 -19.38 -5.44
N GLY A 295 15.82 -20.60 -5.33
CA GLY A 295 17.25 -20.88 -5.39
C GLY A 295 17.93 -20.68 -4.04
N GLU A 296 19.25 -20.86 -4.00
CA GLU A 296 20.08 -20.55 -2.82
C GLU A 296 20.71 -19.17 -2.97
N GLU A 297 20.56 -18.35 -1.94
CA GLU A 297 21.25 -17.06 -1.86
C GLU A 297 22.77 -17.29 -1.81
N GLY A 298 23.50 -16.89 -2.87
CA GLY A 298 24.94 -17.16 -3.01
C GLY A 298 25.32 -18.57 -3.45
N GLY A 299 24.35 -19.45 -3.77
CA GLY A 299 24.56 -20.83 -4.25
C GLY A 299 24.55 -20.95 -5.78
N ASN A 300 25.07 -22.11 -6.28
CA ASN A 300 25.06 -22.44 -7.70
C ASN A 300 23.70 -22.94 -8.23
N VAL A 301 22.63 -22.88 -7.42
CA VAL A 301 21.30 -23.39 -7.77
C VAL A 301 20.42 -22.22 -8.16
N GLU A 302 20.17 -22.07 -9.47
CA GLU A 302 19.15 -21.15 -9.95
C GLU A 302 17.76 -21.65 -9.53
N GLY A 303 16.99 -20.79 -8.86
CA GLY A 303 15.59 -21.08 -8.50
C GLY A 303 14.73 -21.23 -9.75
N LYS A 304 13.76 -22.13 -9.70
CA LYS A 304 12.84 -22.41 -10.80
C LYS A 304 11.42 -21.98 -10.43
N THR A 305 10.98 -20.88 -11.03
CA THR A 305 9.59 -20.41 -10.89
C THR A 305 8.62 -21.33 -11.65
N TYR A 306 7.41 -21.44 -11.14
CA TYR A 306 6.32 -22.19 -11.79
C TYR A 306 5.80 -21.43 -13.00
N LYS A 307 5.59 -22.12 -14.13
CA LYS A 307 5.08 -21.54 -15.38
C LYS A 307 3.57 -21.32 -15.33
N ASP A 308 2.86 -22.25 -14.72
CA ASP A 308 1.40 -22.24 -14.61
C ASP A 308 0.95 -22.90 -13.29
N PRO A 309 -0.30 -22.67 -12.86
CA PRO A 309 -0.82 -23.27 -11.65
C PRO A 309 -0.79 -24.80 -11.62
N LYS A 310 -0.88 -25.45 -12.78
CA LYS A 310 -0.84 -26.91 -12.87
C LYS A 310 0.54 -27.45 -12.48
N GLU A 311 1.62 -26.85 -12.99
CA GLU A 311 3.01 -27.20 -12.60
C GLU A 311 3.20 -27.04 -11.09
N PHE A 312 2.67 -25.96 -10.50
CA PHE A 312 2.70 -25.76 -9.05
C PHE A 312 2.01 -26.90 -8.29
N PHE A 313 0.78 -27.26 -8.66
CA PHE A 313 0.05 -28.35 -7.97
C PHE A 313 0.68 -29.72 -8.18
N GLU A 314 1.27 -29.99 -9.33
CA GLU A 314 2.07 -31.19 -9.57
C GLU A 314 3.27 -31.25 -8.63
N ARG A 315 3.96 -30.13 -8.41
CA ARG A 315 5.06 -30.03 -7.43
C ARG A 315 4.58 -30.23 -6.01
N VAL A 316 3.50 -29.58 -5.61
CA VAL A 316 2.87 -29.80 -4.30
C VAL A 316 2.60 -31.28 -4.07
N LYS A 317 1.93 -31.96 -5.01
CA LYS A 317 1.65 -33.41 -4.91
C LYS A 317 2.91 -34.25 -4.86
N SER A 318 3.95 -33.89 -5.58
CA SER A 318 5.20 -34.69 -5.63
C SER A 318 6.08 -34.52 -4.39
N LYS A 319 6.04 -33.35 -3.74
CA LYS A 319 6.96 -33.00 -2.64
C LYS A 319 6.31 -33.07 -1.26
N LEU A 320 5.01 -32.81 -1.15
CA LEU A 320 4.30 -32.84 0.13
C LEU A 320 3.63 -34.19 0.33
N ALA A 321 4.11 -34.98 1.29
CA ALA A 321 3.62 -36.33 1.54
C ALA A 321 2.11 -36.39 1.82
N ALA A 322 1.59 -35.44 2.58
CA ALA A 322 0.17 -35.35 2.92
C ALA A 322 -0.75 -35.05 1.73
N TYR A 323 -0.20 -34.54 0.59
CA TYR A 323 -0.97 -34.11 -0.58
C TYR A 323 -0.82 -35.00 -1.81
N GLN A 324 -0.08 -36.11 -1.73
CA GLN A 324 0.15 -37.04 -2.85
C GLN A 324 -1.14 -37.64 -3.41
N THR A 325 -2.11 -37.95 -2.53
CA THR A 325 -3.39 -38.60 -2.88
C THR A 325 -4.58 -37.59 -2.88
N ARG A 326 -4.35 -36.34 -2.54
CA ARG A 326 -5.38 -35.28 -2.41
C ARG A 326 -5.49 -34.44 -3.67
N GLU A 327 -6.54 -33.64 -3.74
CA GLU A 327 -6.77 -32.65 -4.81
C GLU A 327 -6.62 -31.22 -4.25
N PRO A 328 -5.37 -30.74 -4.04
CA PRO A 328 -5.14 -29.46 -3.38
C PRO A 328 -5.73 -28.28 -4.16
N GLU A 329 -5.80 -28.35 -5.48
CA GLU A 329 -6.45 -27.33 -6.32
C GLU A 329 -7.93 -27.16 -5.97
N LYS A 330 -8.66 -28.29 -5.83
CA LYS A 330 -10.07 -28.30 -5.45
C LYS A 330 -10.26 -27.80 -4.02
N GLU A 331 -9.43 -28.26 -3.07
CA GLU A 331 -9.49 -27.83 -1.68
C GLU A 331 -9.30 -26.31 -1.53
N LEU A 332 -8.37 -25.71 -2.26
CA LEU A 332 -8.15 -24.26 -2.24
C LEU A 332 -9.30 -23.51 -2.92
N SER A 333 -9.81 -24.04 -4.03
CA SER A 333 -10.96 -23.46 -4.73
C SER A 333 -12.23 -23.43 -3.85
N GLU A 334 -12.49 -24.47 -3.04
CA GLU A 334 -13.58 -24.51 -2.07
C GLU A 334 -13.41 -23.45 -0.96
N ARG A 335 -12.18 -23.06 -0.63
CA ARG A 335 -11.86 -21.92 0.26
C ARG A 335 -11.96 -20.56 -0.46
N GLY A 336 -12.31 -20.53 -1.74
CA GLY A 336 -12.34 -19.32 -2.57
C GLY A 336 -10.96 -18.80 -2.96
N ILE A 337 -9.90 -19.58 -2.78
CA ILE A 337 -8.52 -19.19 -3.06
C ILE A 337 -8.12 -19.75 -4.43
N GLN A 338 -7.69 -18.87 -5.32
CA GLN A 338 -7.12 -19.25 -6.61
C GLN A 338 -5.60 -19.09 -6.57
N ILE A 339 -4.89 -20.05 -7.13
CA ILE A 339 -3.45 -19.93 -7.31
C ILE A 339 -3.16 -19.40 -8.71
N VAL A 340 -2.27 -18.41 -8.77
CA VAL A 340 -1.72 -17.85 -10.01
C VAL A 340 -0.21 -17.92 -9.96
N THR A 341 0.45 -17.86 -11.12
CA THR A 341 1.91 -17.86 -11.23
C THR A 341 2.44 -16.53 -11.75
N GLU A 342 1.55 -15.64 -12.11
CA GLU A 342 1.88 -14.32 -12.63
C GLU A 342 1.50 -13.22 -11.65
N GLU A 343 2.39 -12.24 -11.50
CA GLU A 343 2.09 -11.06 -10.70
C GLU A 343 1.12 -10.14 -11.42
N ARG A 344 0.04 -9.75 -10.73
CA ARG A 344 -1.01 -8.91 -11.28
C ARG A 344 -1.37 -7.73 -10.40
N ILE A 345 -1.13 -7.83 -9.10
CA ILE A 345 -1.51 -6.81 -8.14
C ILE A 345 -0.26 -6.28 -7.46
N PHE A 346 -0.06 -5.00 -7.63
CA PHE A 346 1.12 -4.29 -7.17
C PHE A 346 0.75 -3.23 -6.15
N ARG A 347 1.53 -3.16 -5.09
CA ARG A 347 1.46 -2.09 -4.10
C ARG A 347 2.59 -1.11 -4.34
N ILE A 348 2.25 0.11 -4.67
CA ILE A 348 3.19 1.21 -4.86
C ILE A 348 3.23 2.01 -3.56
N ARG A 349 4.42 2.20 -3.02
CA ARG A 349 4.68 3.09 -1.89
C ARG A 349 5.70 4.13 -2.29
N VAL A 350 5.36 5.40 -2.07
CA VAL A 350 6.27 6.52 -2.32
C VAL A 350 6.41 7.31 -1.04
N LYS A 351 7.66 7.51 -0.60
CA LYS A 351 8.02 8.43 0.47
C LYS A 351 8.74 9.61 -0.16
N ALA A 352 8.17 10.80 -0.06
CA ALA A 352 8.76 12.04 -0.57
C ALA A 352 9.08 12.98 0.59
N GLN A 353 10.18 13.71 0.47
CA GLN A 353 10.65 14.64 1.48
C GLN A 353 11.14 15.93 0.84
N VAL A 354 10.69 17.07 1.38
CA VAL A 354 11.17 18.41 1.07
C VAL A 354 11.48 19.09 2.39
N ASN A 355 12.74 19.39 2.64
CA ASN A 355 13.22 19.87 3.93
C ASN A 355 12.76 18.97 5.09
N GLN A 356 11.95 19.48 6.00
CA GLN A 356 11.39 18.70 7.13
C GLN A 356 10.03 18.07 6.80
N SER A 357 9.38 18.48 5.70
CA SER A 357 8.07 17.98 5.31
C SER A 357 8.17 16.65 4.59
N VAL A 358 7.50 15.62 5.14
CA VAL A 358 7.43 14.27 4.56
C VAL A 358 5.99 13.97 4.14
N ARG A 359 5.82 13.43 2.94
CA ARG A 359 4.55 12.89 2.46
C ARG A 359 4.74 11.46 1.98
N ARG A 360 3.77 10.62 2.31
CA ARG A 360 3.74 9.22 1.88
C ARG A 360 2.52 9.02 0.99
N LEU A 361 2.70 8.27 -0.10
CA LEU A 361 1.62 7.85 -0.98
C LEU A 361 1.66 6.34 -1.07
N GLU A 362 0.51 5.72 -0.90
CA GLU A 362 0.32 4.29 -1.12
C GLU A 362 -0.81 4.08 -2.12
N ALA A 363 -0.59 3.19 -3.08
CA ALA A 363 -1.59 2.83 -4.06
C ALA A 363 -1.52 1.33 -4.38
N VAL A 364 -2.67 0.71 -4.63
CA VAL A 364 -2.78 -0.66 -5.13
C VAL A 364 -3.24 -0.59 -6.58
N VAL A 365 -2.50 -1.25 -7.45
CA VAL A 365 -2.68 -1.23 -8.90
C VAL A 365 -2.79 -2.65 -9.41
N GLU A 366 -3.83 -2.93 -10.17
CA GLU A 366 -4.07 -4.21 -10.82
C GLU A 366 -3.74 -4.12 -12.32
N LEU A 367 -2.97 -5.09 -12.82
CA LEU A 367 -2.81 -5.32 -14.25
C LEU A 367 -4.02 -6.11 -14.77
N PRO A 368 -4.76 -5.61 -15.77
CA PRO A 368 -5.88 -6.34 -16.35
C PRO A 368 -5.41 -7.65 -16.99
N GLU A 369 -6.27 -8.67 -16.94
CA GLU A 369 -6.04 -9.91 -17.69
C GLU A 369 -5.83 -9.60 -19.17
N LYS A 370 -4.96 -10.38 -19.84
CA LYS A 370 -4.97 -10.42 -21.29
C LYS A 370 -6.39 -10.86 -21.67
N ALA A 371 -7.15 -9.98 -22.33
CA ALA A 371 -8.38 -10.39 -22.98
C ALA A 371 -8.02 -11.59 -23.86
N GLY A 372 -8.48 -12.78 -23.48
CA GLY A 372 -8.32 -13.96 -24.32
C GLY A 372 -8.73 -13.56 -25.73
N SER A 373 -8.01 -14.04 -26.75
CA SER A 373 -8.25 -13.83 -28.17
C SER A 373 -9.66 -14.31 -28.59
N GLY A 374 -10.67 -13.62 -28.10
CA GLY A 374 -12.05 -13.77 -28.43
C GLY A 374 -12.52 -12.47 -29.08
N ASN A 375 -12.69 -12.48 -30.40
CA ASN A 375 -13.37 -11.54 -31.26
C ASN A 375 -13.47 -10.11 -30.70
N GLN A 376 -12.62 -9.24 -31.18
CA GLN A 376 -12.87 -7.80 -31.16
C GLN A 376 -14.15 -7.55 -32.03
N THR A 377 -15.29 -7.56 -31.40
CA THR A 377 -16.42 -6.81 -31.93
C THR A 377 -16.08 -5.34 -31.73
N ASN A 378 -15.62 -4.69 -32.79
CA ASN A 378 -15.57 -3.25 -32.89
C ASN A 378 -16.87 -2.66 -32.33
N PRO A 379 -16.83 -1.71 -31.38
CA PRO A 379 -18.00 -0.90 -31.12
C PRO A 379 -18.22 -0.07 -32.37
N ALA A 380 -19.21 -0.49 -33.15
CA ALA A 380 -19.71 0.26 -34.28
C ALA A 380 -20.02 1.70 -33.84
N THR A 381 -19.45 2.64 -34.55
CA THR A 381 -19.83 4.04 -34.56
C THR A 381 -21.32 4.17 -34.79
N GLY A 382 -22.10 4.16 -33.72
CA GLY A 382 -23.51 4.50 -33.74
C GLY A 382 -23.65 6.02 -33.63
N THR A 383 -23.64 6.68 -34.78
CA THR A 383 -24.23 8.01 -34.96
C THR A 383 -25.75 7.91 -34.82
N GLY A 384 -26.24 8.18 -33.62
CA GLY A 384 -27.66 8.34 -33.32
C GLY A 384 -27.85 9.68 -32.61
N ARG A 385 -27.96 10.76 -33.39
CA ARG A 385 -28.54 12.01 -32.95
C ARG A 385 -30.00 11.80 -32.65
N SER A 386 -30.44 11.87 -31.41
CA SER A 386 -31.79 12.29 -31.06
C SER A 386 -31.69 13.68 -30.44
N SER A 387 -32.14 14.64 -31.17
CA SER A 387 -32.35 16.04 -30.78
C SER A 387 -33.62 16.12 -29.95
N ASP A 388 -33.48 16.32 -28.62
CA ASP A 388 -34.57 16.72 -27.75
C ASP A 388 -34.39 18.19 -27.40
N PRO A 389 -35.30 19.11 -27.73
CA PRO A 389 -35.07 20.56 -27.65
C PRO A 389 -35.32 21.20 -26.28
N ASN A 390 -35.43 20.44 -25.20
CA ASN A 390 -35.84 20.98 -23.88
C ASN A 390 -34.90 20.66 -22.73
N THR A 391 -33.57 20.79 -22.90
CA THR A 391 -32.65 20.74 -21.77
C THR A 391 -32.08 22.12 -21.49
N PRO A 392 -32.26 22.69 -20.28
CA PRO A 392 -31.68 23.98 -19.94
C PRO A 392 -30.15 23.92 -19.89
N GLN A 393 -29.53 24.85 -20.57
CA GLN A 393 -28.08 25.05 -20.59
C GLN A 393 -27.60 25.49 -19.21
N PRO A 394 -26.58 24.85 -18.60
CA PRO A 394 -25.99 25.32 -17.33
C PRO A 394 -25.19 26.60 -17.58
N GLY A 395 -25.40 27.61 -16.73
CA GLY A 395 -24.69 28.87 -16.74
C GLY A 395 -23.19 28.75 -16.43
N PRO A 396 -22.37 29.74 -16.79
CA PRO A 396 -20.93 29.74 -16.58
C PRO A 396 -20.61 30.02 -15.11
N GLY A 397 -20.15 29.01 -14.34
CA GLY A 397 -19.73 29.23 -12.96
C GLY A 397 -19.58 28.02 -12.04
N SER A 398 -19.59 26.79 -12.53
CA SER A 398 -19.27 25.63 -11.69
C SER A 398 -17.80 25.24 -11.84
N PRO A 399 -17.03 25.03 -10.74
CA PRO A 399 -15.66 24.56 -10.87
C PRO A 399 -15.68 23.12 -11.42
N GLN A 400 -15.14 22.97 -12.63
CA GLN A 400 -14.89 21.66 -13.22
C GLN A 400 -13.95 20.88 -12.29
N GLN A 401 -14.42 19.76 -11.79
CA GLN A 401 -13.57 18.70 -11.24
C GLN A 401 -12.65 18.20 -12.37
N THR A 402 -11.50 18.84 -12.51
CA THR A 402 -10.42 18.36 -13.36
C THR A 402 -9.69 17.24 -12.67
N GLY A 403 -10.01 16.02 -13.01
CA GLY A 403 -9.37 14.82 -12.47
C GLY A 403 -9.68 13.57 -13.26
N SER A 404 -9.73 13.64 -14.59
CA SER A 404 -9.65 12.42 -15.39
C SER A 404 -8.28 11.78 -15.19
N PRO A 405 -8.18 10.46 -14.89
CA PRO A 405 -6.89 9.79 -14.82
C PRO A 405 -6.19 9.94 -16.16
N SER A 406 -5.00 10.54 -16.12
CA SER A 406 -4.19 10.83 -17.29
C SER A 406 -3.97 9.57 -18.14
N ALA A 407 -3.76 9.73 -19.44
CA ALA A 407 -3.48 8.69 -20.43
C ALA A 407 -2.35 7.69 -20.06
N LEU A 408 -1.53 8.01 -19.05
CA LEU A 408 -0.53 7.12 -18.45
C LEU A 408 -1.14 5.91 -17.70
N ALA A 409 -2.41 5.98 -17.30
CA ALA A 409 -3.13 4.90 -16.61
C ALA A 409 -3.98 4.05 -17.57
N SER A 410 -3.89 4.25 -18.88
CA SER A 410 -4.68 3.49 -19.86
C SER A 410 -4.33 1.99 -19.78
N GLY A 411 -5.25 1.21 -19.19
CA GLY A 411 -5.12 -0.22 -19.03
C GLY A 411 -4.47 -0.69 -17.72
N LEU A 412 -4.37 0.17 -16.70
CA LEU A 412 -4.08 -0.18 -15.32
C LEU A 412 -5.30 0.20 -14.45
N ASN A 413 -5.77 -0.72 -13.61
CA ASN A 413 -6.83 -0.44 -12.65
C ASN A 413 -6.21 0.03 -11.34
N VAL A 414 -6.41 1.29 -10.97
CA VAL A 414 -6.05 1.78 -9.64
C VAL A 414 -7.22 1.52 -8.71
N THR A 415 -7.06 0.58 -7.80
CA THR A 415 -8.14 0.14 -6.90
C THR A 415 -8.16 0.90 -5.60
N PHE A 416 -7.01 1.42 -5.19
CA PHE A 416 -6.87 2.15 -3.94
C PHE A 416 -5.73 3.17 -4.06
N MET A 417 -5.91 4.37 -3.51
CA MET A 417 -4.85 5.36 -3.37
C MET A 417 -5.12 6.24 -2.15
N ARG A 418 -4.10 6.41 -1.30
CA ARG A 418 -4.13 7.35 -0.18
C ARG A 418 -2.82 8.12 -0.04
N VAL A 419 -2.91 9.31 0.52
CA VAL A 419 -1.76 10.16 0.81
C VAL A 419 -1.83 10.57 2.27
N PHE A 420 -0.68 10.53 2.98
CA PHE A 420 -0.56 10.92 4.38
C PHE A 420 0.49 12.01 4.56
#